data_db9b050631221e94e4146426caefbd08
#
_entry.id   db9b050631221e94e4146426caefbd08
#
_cell.length_a   1.000
_cell.length_b   1.000
_cell.length_c   1.000
_cell.angle_alpha   90.00
_cell.angle_beta   90.00
_cell.angle_gamma   90.00
#
_symmetry.space_group_name_H-M   'P 1'
#
loop_
_entity.id
_entity.type
_entity.pdbx_description
1 polymer ?
#
loop_
_entity_poly.entity_id
_entity_poly.type
_entity_poly.pdbx_seq_one_letter_code
_entity_poly.pdbx_strand_id
1 'polypeptide(L)'
;MTKFLADENVPLEAVKALKRKGLDIVSVIELKPGLKDKEVLNLANKEERIIVTFDKDFGELVVRQRAKVKGLILLRFIPRSSQQVAEKIWQVLESEIPLENNLLVVREHTIRVIKLKS
;
A
#
# COMPACT_ATOMS: atom_id res chain seq x y z
N MET A 1 10.82 2.87 -12.29
CA MET A 1 10.49 1.74 -11.40
C MET A 1 9.52 2.17 -10.32
N THR A 2 8.49 1.38 -10.10
CA THR A 2 7.49 1.69 -9.09
C THR A 2 8.03 1.42 -7.68
N LYS A 3 7.79 2.38 -6.78
CA LYS A 3 8.25 2.31 -5.39
C LYS A 3 7.06 2.24 -4.45
N PHE A 4 7.23 1.57 -3.32
CA PHE A 4 6.15 1.34 -2.36
C PHE A 4 6.53 1.77 -0.95
N LEU A 5 5.53 2.18 -0.19
CA LEU A 5 5.66 2.47 1.24
C LEU A 5 4.61 1.64 1.98
N ALA A 6 5.05 0.72 2.80
CA ALA A 6 4.15 -0.11 3.60
C ALA A 6 3.89 0.58 4.94
N ASP A 7 2.60 0.76 5.26
CA ASP A 7 2.17 1.29 6.54
C ASP A 7 2.56 0.32 7.68
N GLU A 8 2.57 0.82 8.91
CA GLU A 8 3.02 0.01 10.04
C GLU A 8 2.13 -1.20 10.35
N ASN A 9 0.90 -1.23 9.85
CA ASN A 9 0.01 -2.39 9.99
C ASN A 9 0.31 -3.52 9.01
N VAL A 10 1.22 -3.30 8.05
CA VAL A 10 1.69 -4.36 7.17
C VAL A 10 2.87 -5.08 7.86
N PRO A 11 2.80 -6.41 8.03
CA PRO A 11 3.86 -7.13 8.74
C PRO A 11 5.24 -6.88 8.13
N LEU A 12 6.21 -6.59 8.98
CA LEU A 12 7.58 -6.31 8.52
C LEU A 12 8.18 -7.50 7.76
N GLU A 13 7.86 -8.72 8.18
CA GLU A 13 8.35 -9.91 7.49
C GLU A 13 7.78 -10.02 6.06
N ALA A 14 6.56 -9.52 5.83
CA ALA A 14 6.00 -9.44 4.49
C ALA A 14 6.78 -8.46 3.62
N VAL A 15 7.13 -7.31 4.19
CA VAL A 15 7.93 -6.29 3.50
C VAL A 15 9.30 -6.86 3.14
N LYS A 16 9.93 -7.55 4.08
CA LYS A 16 11.24 -8.18 3.84
C LYS A 16 11.16 -9.23 2.73
N ALA A 17 10.09 -10.02 2.70
CA ALA A 17 9.90 -11.03 1.65
C ALA A 17 9.77 -10.37 0.27
N LEU A 18 9.06 -9.26 0.19
CA LEU A 18 8.91 -8.52 -1.07
C LEU A 18 10.23 -7.87 -1.51
N LYS A 19 11.01 -7.37 -0.55
CA LYS A 19 12.36 -6.86 -0.86
C LYS A 19 13.24 -7.95 -1.47
N ARG A 20 13.18 -9.16 -0.93
CA ARG A 20 13.96 -10.30 -1.46
C ARG A 20 13.58 -10.65 -2.89
N LYS A 21 12.36 -10.33 -3.29
CA LYS A 21 11.90 -10.50 -4.68
C LYS A 21 12.30 -9.34 -5.60
N GLY A 22 13.00 -8.36 -5.06
CA GLY A 22 13.49 -7.21 -5.84
C GLY A 22 12.56 -6.00 -5.85
N LEU A 23 11.50 -6.01 -5.04
CA LEU A 23 10.58 -4.88 -4.97
C LEU A 23 11.20 -3.72 -4.20
N ASP A 24 11.07 -2.49 -4.72
CA ASP A 24 11.46 -1.29 -3.99
C ASP A 24 10.34 -0.93 -3.03
N ILE A 25 10.44 -1.42 -1.83
CA ILE A 25 9.45 -1.21 -0.77
C ILE A 25 10.16 -0.92 0.55
N VAL A 26 9.66 0.10 1.25
CA VAL A 26 10.13 0.42 2.59
C VAL A 26 8.94 0.38 3.54
N SER A 27 9.20 0.10 4.81
CA SER A 27 8.17 0.07 5.85
C SER A 27 8.27 1.29 6.74
N VAL A 28 7.12 1.84 7.12
CA VAL A 28 7.05 2.88 8.15
C VAL A 28 7.72 2.40 9.44
N ILE A 29 7.60 1.10 9.76
CA ILE A 29 8.25 0.52 10.95
C ILE A 29 9.76 0.73 10.91
N GLU A 30 10.37 0.58 9.74
CA GLU A 30 11.83 0.74 9.57
C GLU A 30 12.26 2.20 9.60
N LEU A 31 11.38 3.11 9.16
CA LEU A 31 11.72 4.53 9.04
C LEU A 31 11.45 5.29 10.32
N LYS A 32 10.20 5.28 10.79
CA LYS A 32 9.79 6.00 12.01
C LYS A 32 8.43 5.46 12.46
N PRO A 33 8.39 4.55 13.43
CA PRO A 33 7.13 4.04 13.97
C PRO A 33 6.26 5.14 14.55
N GLY A 34 4.95 4.99 14.46
CA GLY A 34 4.00 5.91 15.07
C GLY A 34 3.65 7.14 14.23
N LEU A 35 4.00 7.14 12.94
CA LEU A 35 3.60 8.23 12.06
C LEU A 35 2.09 8.26 11.90
N LYS A 36 1.52 9.47 11.90
CA LYS A 36 0.10 9.67 11.61
C LYS A 36 -0.14 9.55 10.11
N ASP A 37 -1.39 9.30 9.71
CA ASP A 37 -1.75 9.09 8.31
C ASP A 37 -1.27 10.22 7.40
N LYS A 38 -1.43 11.46 7.83
CA LYS A 38 -0.97 12.60 7.03
C LYS A 38 0.54 12.61 6.84
N GLU A 39 1.28 12.19 7.86
CA GLU A 39 2.73 12.11 7.78
C GLU A 39 3.17 10.99 6.84
N VAL A 40 2.45 9.86 6.86
CA VAL A 40 2.70 8.75 5.93
C VAL A 40 2.44 9.20 4.49
N LEU A 41 1.33 9.93 4.26
CA LEU A 41 1.01 10.49 2.94
C LEU A 41 2.12 11.44 2.46
N ASN A 42 2.57 12.34 3.32
CA ASN A 42 3.62 13.29 2.97
C ASN A 42 4.91 12.58 2.59
N LEU A 43 5.28 11.57 3.36
CA LEU A 43 6.49 10.79 3.09
C LEU A 43 6.38 10.04 1.77
N ALA A 44 5.25 9.39 1.52
CA ALA A 44 5.02 8.68 0.27
C ALA A 44 5.09 9.64 -0.93
N ASN A 45 4.45 10.80 -0.81
CA ASN A 45 4.43 11.78 -1.90
C ASN A 45 5.81 12.37 -2.17
N LYS A 46 6.58 12.62 -1.12
CA LYS A 46 7.95 13.13 -1.27
C LYS A 46 8.82 12.18 -2.09
N GLU A 47 8.65 10.88 -1.90
CA GLU A 47 9.42 9.86 -2.59
C GLU A 47 8.70 9.23 -3.76
N GLU A 48 7.51 9.69 -4.08
CA GLU A 48 6.66 9.15 -5.14
C GLU A 48 6.40 7.65 -4.97
N ARG A 49 6.06 7.24 -3.74
CA ARG A 49 5.77 5.85 -3.41
C ARG A 49 4.28 5.58 -3.35
N ILE A 50 3.90 4.38 -3.77
CA ILE A 50 2.53 3.89 -3.64
C ILE A 50 2.39 3.32 -2.22
N ILE A 51 1.34 3.71 -1.52
CA ILE A 51 1.09 3.27 -0.15
C ILE A 51 0.39 1.91 -0.16
N VAL A 52 0.83 1.01 0.72
CA VAL A 52 0.17 -0.27 0.98
C VAL A 52 -0.24 -0.28 2.45
N THR A 53 -1.51 -0.48 2.73
CA THR A 53 -2.04 -0.41 4.10
C THR A 53 -3.25 -1.30 4.29
N PHE A 54 -3.49 -1.71 5.55
CA PHE A 54 -4.74 -2.34 5.96
C PHE A 54 -5.74 -1.33 6.50
N ASP A 55 -5.33 -0.07 6.71
CA ASP A 55 -6.15 0.95 7.35
C ASP A 55 -7.11 1.61 6.35
N LYS A 56 -8.41 1.34 6.52
CA LYS A 56 -9.46 1.91 5.67
C LYS A 56 -9.50 3.45 5.72
N ASP A 57 -8.94 4.06 6.77
CA ASP A 57 -8.95 5.51 6.91
C ASP A 57 -8.12 6.19 5.81
N PHE A 58 -7.12 5.51 5.25
CA PHE A 58 -6.41 6.03 4.08
C PHE A 58 -7.34 6.14 2.88
N GLY A 59 -8.24 5.18 2.70
CA GLY A 59 -9.25 5.25 1.64
C GLY A 59 -10.13 6.47 1.79
N GLU A 60 -10.56 6.77 3.03
CA GLU A 60 -11.34 7.97 3.32
C GLU A 60 -10.57 9.25 2.94
N LEU A 61 -9.29 9.31 3.32
CA LEU A 61 -8.48 10.49 3.04
C LEU A 61 -8.34 10.74 1.53
N VAL A 62 -8.05 9.70 0.75
CA VAL A 62 -7.79 9.89 -0.68
C VAL A 62 -9.06 10.01 -1.51
N VAL A 63 -10.15 9.36 -1.12
CA VAL A 63 -11.41 9.39 -1.88
C VAL A 63 -12.26 10.58 -1.48
N ARG A 64 -12.58 10.73 -0.20
CA ARG A 64 -13.48 11.79 0.28
C ARG A 64 -12.79 13.13 0.44
N GLN A 65 -11.62 13.13 1.07
CA GLN A 65 -10.90 14.36 1.32
C GLN A 65 -9.96 14.74 0.19
N ARG A 66 -9.87 13.87 -0.83
CA ARG A 66 -9.04 14.08 -2.02
C ARG A 66 -7.58 14.37 -1.69
N ALA A 67 -7.07 13.73 -0.64
CA ALA A 67 -5.67 13.85 -0.30
C ALA A 67 -4.84 13.32 -1.47
N LYS A 68 -3.75 14.04 -1.78
CA LYS A 68 -2.88 13.67 -2.88
C LYS A 68 -2.13 12.39 -2.54
N VAL A 69 -2.11 11.44 -3.46
CA VAL A 69 -1.34 10.20 -3.35
C VAL A 69 -1.04 9.70 -4.76
N LYS A 70 0.12 9.10 -4.94
CA LYS A 70 0.47 8.53 -6.24
C LYS A 70 -0.39 7.32 -6.57
N GLY A 71 -0.66 6.50 -5.57
CA GLY A 71 -1.53 5.34 -5.65
C GLY A 71 -1.67 4.72 -4.28
N LEU A 72 -2.69 3.94 -4.08
CA LEU A 72 -2.98 3.32 -2.79
C LEU A 72 -3.45 1.89 -2.99
N ILE A 73 -2.81 0.95 -2.31
CA ILE A 73 -3.25 -0.44 -2.23
C ILE A 73 -3.82 -0.64 -0.82
N LEU A 74 -5.13 -0.78 -0.74
CA LEU A 74 -5.83 -0.99 0.52
C LEU A 74 -6.16 -2.46 0.66
N LEU A 75 -5.53 -3.11 1.64
CA LEU A 75 -5.72 -4.53 1.90
C LEU A 75 -6.93 -4.72 2.82
N ARG A 76 -7.93 -5.47 2.34
CA ARG A 76 -9.20 -5.68 3.04
C ARG A 76 -9.51 -7.17 3.16
N PHE A 77 -8.58 -7.92 3.73
CA PHE A 77 -8.74 -9.33 4.06
C PHE A 77 -8.15 -9.59 5.45
N ILE A 78 -8.49 -10.72 6.04
CA ILE A 78 -7.93 -11.09 7.34
C ILE A 78 -6.57 -11.72 7.11
N PRO A 79 -5.47 -11.09 7.60
CA PRO A 79 -4.15 -11.65 7.41
C PRO A 79 -3.97 -12.92 8.24
N ARG A 80 -3.46 -13.98 7.61
CA ARG A 80 -3.22 -15.27 8.26
C ARG A 80 -1.75 -15.47 8.59
N SER A 81 -0.88 -14.89 7.79
CA SER A 81 0.57 -14.95 7.97
C SER A 81 1.24 -13.85 7.17
N SER A 82 2.48 -13.53 7.52
CA SER A 82 3.26 -12.58 6.75
C SER A 82 3.49 -13.07 5.32
N GLN A 83 3.67 -14.37 5.14
CA GLN A 83 3.84 -14.95 3.82
C GLN A 83 2.59 -14.75 2.96
N GLN A 84 1.41 -14.98 3.53
CA GLN A 84 0.14 -14.77 2.81
C GLN A 84 0.00 -13.31 2.39
N VAL A 85 0.32 -12.37 3.28
CA VAL A 85 0.24 -10.93 2.98
C VAL A 85 1.19 -10.58 1.83
N ALA A 86 2.42 -11.08 1.87
CA ALA A 86 3.39 -10.85 0.79
C ALA A 86 2.88 -11.42 -0.53
N GLU A 87 2.34 -12.62 -0.52
CA GLU A 87 1.81 -13.26 -1.73
C GLU A 87 0.64 -12.48 -2.32
N LYS A 88 -0.27 -11.97 -1.47
CA LYS A 88 -1.40 -11.15 -1.93
C LYS A 88 -0.92 -9.88 -2.62
N ILE A 89 0.04 -9.20 -2.02
CA ILE A 89 0.61 -8.00 -2.61
C ILE A 89 1.29 -8.33 -3.94
N TRP A 90 2.09 -9.40 -3.96
CA TRP A 90 2.78 -9.82 -5.17
C TRP A 90 1.81 -10.17 -6.31
N GLN A 91 0.70 -10.86 -6.00
CA GLN A 91 -0.33 -11.19 -6.97
C GLN A 91 -0.94 -9.93 -7.60
N VAL A 92 -1.17 -8.89 -6.79
CA VAL A 92 -1.68 -7.61 -7.29
C VAL A 92 -0.71 -7.03 -8.31
N LEU A 93 0.58 -7.08 -8.02
CA LEU A 93 1.60 -6.54 -8.92
C LEU A 93 1.71 -7.35 -10.20
N GLU A 94 1.58 -8.68 -10.11
CA GLU A 94 1.59 -9.55 -11.29
C GLU A 94 0.37 -9.41 -12.18
N SER A 95 -0.74 -8.91 -11.64
CA SER A 95 -1.97 -8.72 -12.41
C SER A 95 -1.87 -7.58 -13.43
N GLU A 96 -0.80 -6.78 -13.34
CA GLU A 96 -0.56 -5.65 -14.25
C GLU A 96 -1.64 -4.56 -14.23
N ILE A 97 -2.44 -4.53 -13.14
CA ILE A 97 -3.41 -3.45 -12.96
C ILE A 97 -2.64 -2.14 -12.74
N PRO A 98 -2.96 -1.07 -13.47
CA PRO A 98 -2.30 0.22 -13.25
C PRO A 98 -2.48 0.69 -11.82
N LEU A 99 -1.37 1.04 -11.17
CA LEU A 99 -1.39 1.47 -9.76
C LEU A 99 -1.45 2.99 -9.63
N GLU A 100 -0.78 3.71 -10.52
CA GLU A 100 -0.72 5.15 -10.45
C GLU A 100 -2.10 5.78 -10.64
N ASN A 101 -2.44 6.71 -9.76
CA ASN A 101 -3.72 7.41 -9.72
C ASN A 101 -4.92 6.51 -9.45
N ASN A 102 -4.68 5.34 -8.89
CA ASN A 102 -5.73 4.39 -8.55
C ASN A 102 -5.68 3.99 -7.09
N LEU A 103 -6.86 3.71 -6.54
CA LEU A 103 -7.02 3.00 -5.28
C LEU A 103 -7.42 1.57 -5.63
N LEU A 104 -6.61 0.60 -5.21
CA LEU A 104 -6.95 -0.80 -5.36
C LEU A 104 -7.42 -1.34 -4.01
N VAL A 105 -8.65 -1.82 -3.95
CA VAL A 105 -9.17 -2.50 -2.75
C VAL A 105 -9.01 -3.99 -2.96
N VAL A 106 -8.09 -4.57 -2.21
CA VAL A 106 -7.71 -5.99 -2.35
C VAL A 106 -8.40 -6.80 -1.28
N ARG A 107 -9.37 -7.63 -1.68
CA ARG A 107 -10.09 -8.54 -0.80
C ARG A 107 -9.58 -9.96 -1.00
N GLU A 108 -10.15 -10.91 -0.29
CA GLU A 108 -9.73 -12.32 -0.36
C GLU A 108 -9.75 -12.85 -1.81
N HIS A 109 -10.81 -12.55 -2.56
CA HIS A 109 -11.00 -13.11 -3.91
C HIS A 109 -11.22 -12.08 -5.00
N THR A 110 -11.21 -10.79 -4.67
CA THR A 110 -11.48 -9.73 -5.65
C THR A 110 -10.54 -8.56 -5.47
N ILE A 111 -10.33 -7.82 -6.56
CA ILE A 111 -9.62 -6.54 -6.55
C ILE A 111 -10.56 -5.53 -7.19
N ARG A 112 -10.88 -4.48 -6.44
CA ARG A 112 -11.68 -3.38 -6.96
C ARG A 112 -10.77 -2.21 -7.25
N VAL A 113 -10.90 -1.65 -8.45
CA VAL A 113 -10.10 -0.48 -8.85
C VAL A 113 -10.97 0.75 -8.82
N ILE A 114 -10.54 1.77 -8.09
CA ILE A 114 -11.22 3.06 -8.02
C ILE A 114 -10.24 4.11 -8.55
N LYS A 115 -10.63 4.78 -9.62
CA LYS A 115 -9.79 5.84 -10.18
C LYS A 115 -9.85 7.06 -9.29
N LEU A 116 -8.68 7.56 -8.89
CA LEU A 116 -8.58 8.73 -8.03
C LEU A 116 -8.63 10.00 -8.88
N LYS A 117 -9.33 11.00 -8.36
CA LYS A 117 -9.39 12.31 -9.00
C LYS A 117 -8.25 13.16 -8.45
N SER A 118 -7.46 13.68 -9.33
CA SER A 118 -6.39 14.59 -8.97
C SER A 118 -6.87 16.03 -8.95
#